data_3138ce28a31852cd146920d401546ae0
#
_entry.id   3138ce28a31852cd146920d401546ae0
#
_cell.length_a   1.000
_cell.length_b   1.000
_cell.length_c   1.000
_cell.angle_alpha   90.00
_cell.angle_beta   90.00
_cell.angle_gamma   90.00
#
_symmetry.space_group_name_H-M   'P 1'
#
loop_
_entity.id
_entity.type
_entity.pdbx_description
1 polymer ?
#
loop_
_entity_poly.entity_id
_entity_poly.type
_entity_poly.pdbx_seq_one_letter_code
_entity_poly.pdbx_strand_id
1 'polypeptide(L)'
;MPVLEHRHDIRDDVVALTFDDGPSPWTEPMLDLLAAHEGHATFFALGCVADADGADETLRLILESGSEIGNHTFSHPSLPKLDDDSIRDELERAGSVIEEASGTTLRYWRPPFFHVDKRVRKVVSPLGLQEVGCSMMPWDWEWDAARSAAFVIERLQRGSIVCMHDGRPPNEPADLSAPTREASVAAVGMILDAMSRRGLRPVTISELLLAR
;
A
#
# COMPACT_ATOMS: atom_id res chain seq x y z
N MET A 1 -17.75 7.12 -1.85
CA MET A 1 -17.25 7.28 -0.46
C MET A 1 -16.19 8.37 -0.46
N PRO A 2 -15.95 9.11 0.64
CA PRO A 2 -14.82 10.05 0.72
C PRO A 2 -13.49 9.29 0.68
N VAL A 3 -12.41 9.96 0.25
CA VAL A 3 -11.04 9.40 0.30
C VAL A 3 -10.63 9.21 1.75
N LEU A 4 -10.03 8.08 2.07
CA LEU A 4 -9.49 7.80 3.39
C LEU A 4 -7.99 8.17 3.41
N GLU A 5 -7.63 9.26 4.08
CA GLU A 5 -6.23 9.74 4.18
C GLU A 5 -5.70 9.74 5.60
N HIS A 6 -6.60 9.83 6.59
CA HIS A 6 -6.29 9.85 8.02
C HIS A 6 -7.56 9.58 8.84
N ARG A 7 -7.42 9.00 10.04
CA ARG A 7 -8.50 8.85 11.02
C ARG A 7 -8.23 9.73 12.24
N HIS A 8 -8.75 10.96 12.23
CA HIS A 8 -8.56 11.93 13.31
C HIS A 8 -9.42 11.68 14.55
N ASP A 9 -10.45 10.86 14.41
CA ASP A 9 -11.53 10.66 15.39
C ASP A 9 -11.33 9.43 16.28
N ILE A 10 -10.16 8.77 16.22
CA ILE A 10 -9.88 7.56 17.00
C ILE A 10 -9.10 7.86 18.29
N ARG A 11 -9.30 6.98 19.28
CA ARG A 11 -8.57 6.99 20.56
C ARG A 11 -7.52 5.89 20.66
N ASP A 12 -7.69 4.83 19.87
CA ASP A 12 -6.75 3.72 19.83
C ASP A 12 -5.41 4.17 19.26
N ASP A 13 -4.32 3.71 19.85
CA ASP A 13 -2.96 4.06 19.45
C ASP A 13 -2.50 3.18 18.27
N VAL A 14 -3.15 3.38 17.12
CA VAL A 14 -2.89 2.61 15.88
C VAL A 14 -2.53 3.51 14.71
N VAL A 15 -1.74 2.96 13.79
CA VAL A 15 -1.29 3.60 12.54
C VAL A 15 -1.38 2.57 11.44
N ALA A 16 -2.00 2.89 10.31
CA ALA A 16 -1.96 2.03 9.14
C ALA A 16 -0.63 2.20 8.40
N LEU A 17 0.13 1.10 8.32
CA LEU A 17 1.23 1.01 7.36
C LEU A 17 0.69 0.44 6.06
N THR A 18 1.07 1.05 4.94
CA THR A 18 0.65 0.61 3.61
C THR A 18 1.84 0.58 2.67
N PHE A 19 1.83 -0.39 1.75
CA PHE A 19 2.90 -0.61 0.79
C PHE A 19 2.31 -0.70 -0.61
N ASP A 20 2.96 -0.06 -1.58
CA ASP A 20 2.51 0.00 -2.97
C ASP A 20 3.49 -0.75 -3.90
N ASP A 21 3.02 -1.15 -5.09
CA ASP A 21 3.78 -1.70 -6.21
C ASP A 21 4.22 -3.17 -6.11
N GLY A 22 3.92 -3.86 -5.01
CA GLY A 22 4.17 -5.30 -4.85
C GLY A 22 3.18 -6.21 -5.61
N PRO A 23 3.30 -7.54 -5.41
CA PRO A 23 4.30 -8.23 -4.58
C PRO A 23 5.70 -8.23 -5.21
N SER A 24 6.73 -8.35 -4.38
CA SER A 24 8.12 -8.35 -4.83
C SER A 24 9.04 -9.14 -3.87
N PRO A 25 10.32 -9.32 -4.18
CA PRO A 25 11.26 -9.94 -3.25
C PRO A 25 11.45 -9.21 -1.92
N TRP A 26 10.97 -7.97 -1.79
CA TRP A 26 11.04 -7.19 -0.55
C TRP A 26 9.77 -7.29 0.30
N THR A 27 8.69 -7.86 -0.24
CA THR A 27 7.41 -8.05 0.49
C THR A 27 7.60 -8.95 1.70
N GLU A 28 8.23 -10.12 1.55
CA GLU A 28 8.48 -11.05 2.67
C GLU A 28 9.33 -10.44 3.79
N PRO A 29 10.48 -9.77 3.52
CA PRO A 29 11.22 -9.04 4.56
C PRO A 29 10.39 -8.00 5.32
N MET A 30 9.41 -7.36 4.67
CA MET A 30 8.49 -6.43 5.34
C MET A 30 7.48 -7.16 6.23
N LEU A 31 6.99 -8.34 5.79
CA LEU A 31 6.13 -9.19 6.60
C LEU A 31 6.85 -9.70 7.86
N ASP A 32 8.13 -10.08 7.74
CA ASP A 32 8.96 -10.50 8.88
C ASP A 32 9.12 -9.36 9.91
N LEU A 33 9.35 -8.14 9.45
CA LEU A 33 9.44 -6.97 10.31
C LEU A 33 8.11 -6.68 11.01
N LEU A 34 6.99 -6.76 10.30
CA LEU A 34 5.65 -6.58 10.86
C LEU A 34 5.37 -7.64 11.93
N ALA A 35 5.67 -8.91 11.65
CA ALA A 35 5.49 -10.03 12.60
C ALA A 35 6.32 -9.84 13.88
N ALA A 36 7.57 -9.38 13.76
CA ALA A 36 8.43 -9.07 14.91
C ALA A 36 7.87 -7.96 15.82
N HIS A 37 6.97 -7.12 15.31
CA HIS A 37 6.31 -6.04 16.02
C HIS A 37 4.81 -6.30 16.27
N GLU A 38 4.35 -7.56 16.12
CA GLU A 38 2.95 -7.98 16.30
C GLU A 38 1.95 -7.11 15.52
N GLY A 39 2.35 -6.72 14.30
CA GLY A 39 1.61 -5.78 13.47
C GLY A 39 1.21 -6.32 12.12
N HIS A 40 0.26 -5.63 11.49
CA HIS A 40 -0.24 -5.90 10.15
C HIS A 40 -0.16 -4.66 9.27
N ALA A 41 -0.27 -4.85 7.95
CA ALA A 41 -0.25 -3.76 6.98
C ALA A 41 -1.22 -4.03 5.82
N THR A 42 -1.46 -3.02 4.96
CA THR A 42 -2.19 -3.19 3.71
C THR A 42 -1.24 -3.03 2.54
N PHE A 43 -1.20 -4.02 1.65
CA PHE A 43 -0.36 -4.04 0.45
C PHE A 43 -1.23 -3.76 -0.78
N PHE A 44 -0.99 -2.64 -1.46
CA PHE A 44 -1.68 -2.29 -2.70
C PHE A 44 -0.91 -2.90 -3.88
N ALA A 45 -1.37 -4.07 -4.33
CA ALA A 45 -0.70 -4.86 -5.34
C ALA A 45 -1.02 -4.39 -6.76
N LEU A 46 -0.03 -4.47 -7.65
CA LEU A 46 -0.18 -4.28 -9.10
C LEU A 46 -0.63 -5.59 -9.76
N GLY A 47 -1.65 -5.53 -10.59
CA GLY A 47 -2.17 -6.71 -11.28
C GLY A 47 -1.12 -7.39 -12.18
N CYS A 48 -0.33 -6.61 -12.92
CA CYS A 48 0.71 -7.16 -13.80
C CYS A 48 1.86 -7.86 -13.04
N VAL A 49 2.09 -7.51 -11.78
CA VAL A 49 3.07 -8.18 -10.92
C VAL A 49 2.44 -9.42 -10.27
N ALA A 50 1.18 -9.30 -9.85
CA ALA A 50 0.40 -10.41 -9.29
C ALA A 50 0.15 -11.55 -10.31
N ASP A 51 0.17 -11.24 -11.62
CA ASP A 51 0.04 -12.19 -12.74
C ASP A 51 1.35 -12.97 -13.05
N ALA A 52 2.45 -12.66 -12.36
CA ALA A 52 3.73 -13.31 -12.58
C ALA A 52 3.83 -14.66 -11.86
N ASP A 53 4.61 -15.59 -12.44
CA ASP A 53 4.87 -16.91 -11.83
C ASP A 53 5.40 -16.77 -10.39
N GLY A 54 4.73 -17.44 -9.44
CA GLY A 54 5.10 -17.45 -8.02
C GLY A 54 4.59 -16.26 -7.19
N ALA A 55 3.96 -15.26 -7.81
CA ALA A 55 3.39 -14.12 -7.08
C ALA A 55 2.22 -14.54 -6.16
N ASP A 56 1.48 -15.59 -6.53
CA ASP A 56 0.39 -16.17 -5.75
C ASP A 56 0.85 -16.67 -4.37
N GLU A 57 2.07 -17.18 -4.24
CA GLU A 57 2.66 -17.57 -2.96
C GLU A 57 2.86 -16.35 -2.05
N THR A 58 3.46 -15.28 -2.56
CA THR A 58 3.66 -14.04 -1.79
C THR A 58 2.34 -13.38 -1.40
N LEU A 59 1.34 -13.35 -2.30
CA LEU A 59 0.00 -12.83 -1.98
C LEU A 59 -0.68 -13.64 -0.87
N ARG A 60 -0.53 -14.97 -0.87
CA ARG A 60 -1.04 -15.80 0.22
C ARG A 60 -0.30 -15.54 1.54
N LEU A 61 1.03 -15.38 1.53
CA LEU A 61 1.79 -15.03 2.72
C LEU A 61 1.34 -13.69 3.33
N ILE A 62 1.02 -12.69 2.51
CA ILE A 62 0.43 -11.43 3.01
C ILE A 62 -0.85 -11.71 3.83
N LEU A 63 -1.77 -12.51 3.31
CA LEU A 63 -3.02 -12.81 4.01
C LEU A 63 -2.81 -13.70 5.24
N GLU A 64 -1.94 -14.69 5.17
CA GLU A 64 -1.60 -15.60 6.29
C GLU A 64 -0.95 -14.85 7.45
N SER A 65 -0.22 -13.75 7.18
CA SER A 65 0.34 -12.87 8.21
C SER A 65 -0.71 -12.02 8.93
N GLY A 66 -1.98 -12.03 8.51
CA GLY A 66 -3.02 -11.13 9.00
C GLY A 66 -3.05 -9.77 8.32
N SER A 67 -2.16 -9.55 7.34
CA SER A 67 -2.15 -8.33 6.52
C SER A 67 -3.25 -8.37 5.45
N GLU A 68 -3.45 -7.28 4.74
CA GLU A 68 -4.54 -7.06 3.79
C GLU A 68 -4.00 -6.67 2.41
N ILE A 69 -4.73 -7.03 1.35
CA ILE A 69 -4.39 -6.67 -0.02
C ILE A 69 -5.41 -5.67 -0.56
N GLY A 70 -4.92 -4.63 -1.25
CA GLY A 70 -5.69 -3.66 -2.03
C GLY A 70 -5.29 -3.67 -3.51
N ASN A 71 -6.09 -3.00 -4.33
CA ASN A 71 -5.88 -2.86 -5.77
C ASN A 71 -5.06 -1.59 -6.08
N HIS A 72 -3.94 -1.74 -6.81
CA HIS A 72 -3.11 -0.60 -7.25
C HIS A 72 -3.11 -0.41 -8.77
N THR A 73 -4.19 -0.84 -9.46
CA THR A 73 -4.33 -0.94 -10.91
C THR A 73 -3.54 -2.11 -11.50
N PHE A 74 -3.70 -2.35 -12.80
CA PHE A 74 -2.98 -3.45 -13.47
C PHE A 74 -1.55 -3.06 -13.81
N SER A 75 -1.35 -1.92 -14.48
CA SER A 75 -0.05 -1.52 -15.06
C SER A 75 0.53 -0.21 -14.54
N HIS A 76 -0.04 0.35 -13.44
CA HIS A 76 0.40 1.59 -12.80
C HIS A 76 0.35 2.84 -13.71
N PRO A 77 -0.77 3.12 -14.42
CA PRO A 77 -0.88 4.29 -15.26
C PRO A 77 -1.33 5.54 -14.49
N SER A 78 -1.08 6.72 -15.04
CA SER A 78 -1.75 7.93 -14.59
C SER A 78 -3.20 7.94 -15.10
N LEU A 79 -4.16 7.50 -14.28
CA LEU A 79 -5.56 7.27 -14.66
C LEU A 79 -6.25 8.46 -15.37
N PRO A 80 -6.04 9.74 -14.99
CA PRO A 80 -6.64 10.85 -15.72
C PRO A 80 -6.22 10.98 -17.20
N LYS A 81 -5.16 10.30 -17.62
CA LYS A 81 -4.69 10.28 -19.02
C LYS A 81 -5.36 9.22 -19.88
N LEU A 82 -6.10 8.29 -19.28
CA LEU A 82 -6.80 7.20 -19.95
C LEU A 82 -8.24 7.59 -20.26
N ASP A 83 -8.89 6.87 -21.19
CA ASP A 83 -10.34 6.91 -21.39
C ASP A 83 -11.08 6.08 -20.32
N ASP A 84 -12.40 6.18 -20.28
CA ASP A 84 -13.22 5.57 -19.24
C ASP A 84 -13.18 4.02 -19.27
N ASP A 85 -13.08 3.43 -20.45
CA ASP A 85 -13.03 1.97 -20.60
C ASP A 85 -11.66 1.44 -20.16
N SER A 86 -10.57 2.12 -20.52
CA SER A 86 -9.22 1.79 -20.07
C SER A 86 -9.05 1.94 -18.55
N ILE A 87 -9.66 2.97 -17.93
CA ILE A 87 -9.67 3.12 -16.47
C ILE A 87 -10.35 1.92 -15.80
N ARG A 88 -11.51 1.51 -16.33
CA ARG A 88 -12.25 0.36 -15.81
C ARG A 88 -11.45 -0.93 -15.96
N ASP A 89 -10.87 -1.18 -17.13
CA ASP A 89 -10.05 -2.36 -17.42
C ASP A 89 -8.84 -2.47 -16.45
N GLU A 90 -8.17 -1.37 -16.19
CA GLU A 90 -7.05 -1.32 -15.24
C GLU A 90 -7.45 -1.81 -13.83
N LEU A 91 -8.62 -1.42 -13.32
CA LEU A 91 -9.07 -1.83 -12.00
C LEU A 91 -9.69 -3.23 -11.99
N GLU A 92 -10.54 -3.58 -12.97
CA GLU A 92 -11.22 -4.87 -13.05
C GLU A 92 -10.23 -6.01 -13.33
N ARG A 93 -9.30 -5.81 -14.26
CA ARG A 93 -8.26 -6.78 -14.58
C ARG A 93 -7.33 -7.03 -13.39
N ALA A 94 -6.86 -5.96 -12.74
CA ALA A 94 -6.07 -6.10 -11.52
C ALA A 94 -6.84 -6.84 -10.43
N GLY A 95 -8.10 -6.46 -10.20
CA GLY A 95 -8.97 -7.13 -9.23
C GLY A 95 -9.08 -8.62 -9.51
N SER A 96 -9.43 -9.00 -10.75
CA SER A 96 -9.58 -10.41 -11.15
C SER A 96 -8.32 -11.23 -10.90
N VAL A 97 -7.14 -10.72 -11.32
CA VAL A 97 -5.87 -11.43 -11.15
C VAL A 97 -5.51 -11.58 -9.66
N ILE A 98 -5.61 -10.49 -8.89
CA ILE A 98 -5.23 -10.51 -7.47
C ILE A 98 -6.19 -11.41 -6.68
N GLU A 99 -7.50 -11.33 -6.93
CA GLU A 99 -8.50 -12.14 -6.23
C GLU A 99 -8.38 -13.62 -6.59
N GLU A 100 -8.08 -13.97 -7.85
CA GLU A 100 -7.83 -15.36 -8.27
C GLU A 100 -6.57 -15.92 -7.60
N ALA A 101 -5.47 -15.17 -7.61
CA ALA A 101 -4.20 -15.60 -7.04
C ALA A 101 -4.22 -15.72 -5.51
N SER A 102 -4.89 -14.80 -4.81
CA SER A 102 -4.91 -14.71 -3.35
C SER A 102 -6.09 -15.42 -2.69
N GLY A 103 -7.21 -15.62 -3.40
CA GLY A 103 -8.46 -16.15 -2.86
C GLY A 103 -9.24 -15.16 -1.98
N THR A 104 -8.87 -13.86 -1.95
CA THR A 104 -9.54 -12.82 -1.18
C THR A 104 -10.41 -11.93 -2.07
N THR A 105 -11.33 -11.19 -1.49
CA THR A 105 -12.10 -10.14 -2.20
C THR A 105 -11.55 -8.78 -1.79
N LEU A 106 -11.18 -7.97 -2.79
CA LEU A 106 -10.62 -6.65 -2.58
C LEU A 106 -11.70 -5.64 -2.12
N ARG A 107 -11.33 -4.77 -1.20
CA ARG A 107 -12.22 -3.72 -0.65
C ARG A 107 -11.69 -2.32 -0.91
N TYR A 108 -10.40 -2.20 -1.13
CA TYR A 108 -9.67 -0.95 -1.21
C TYR A 108 -8.93 -0.84 -2.53
N TRP A 109 -8.79 0.40 -2.98
CA TRP A 109 -7.90 0.72 -4.09
C TRP A 109 -7.12 1.99 -3.81
N ARG A 110 -5.94 2.09 -4.40
CA ARG A 110 -5.13 3.29 -4.37
C ARG A 110 -4.74 3.68 -5.80
N PRO A 111 -5.01 4.92 -6.23
CA PRO A 111 -4.61 5.37 -7.57
C PRO A 111 -3.11 5.57 -7.64
N PRO A 112 -2.42 5.09 -8.71
CA PRO A 112 -1.04 5.42 -8.98
C PRO A 112 -0.78 6.93 -8.94
N PHE A 113 0.36 7.33 -8.33
CA PHE A 113 0.76 8.73 -8.15
C PHE A 113 -0.27 9.59 -7.38
N PHE A 114 -1.28 8.99 -6.77
CA PHE A 114 -2.48 9.67 -6.25
C PHE A 114 -3.19 10.52 -7.33
N HIS A 115 -2.97 10.22 -8.61
CA HIS A 115 -3.58 10.93 -9.73
C HIS A 115 -5.02 10.46 -9.97
N VAL A 116 -5.96 11.23 -9.46
CA VAL A 116 -7.39 10.96 -9.60
C VAL A 116 -8.16 12.28 -9.72
N ASP A 117 -9.15 12.31 -10.61
CA ASP A 117 -10.08 13.41 -10.79
C ASP A 117 -11.54 12.93 -10.59
N LYS A 118 -12.51 13.83 -10.77
CA LYS A 118 -13.94 13.50 -10.62
C LYS A 118 -14.41 12.45 -11.63
N ARG A 119 -13.83 12.44 -12.85
CA ARG A 119 -14.17 11.48 -13.90
C ARG A 119 -13.68 10.09 -13.52
N VAL A 120 -12.43 9.96 -13.10
CA VAL A 120 -11.86 8.69 -12.62
C VAL A 120 -12.70 8.12 -11.49
N ARG A 121 -13.03 8.92 -10.45
CA ARG A 121 -13.88 8.46 -9.34
C ARG A 121 -15.25 8.00 -9.78
N LYS A 122 -15.85 8.67 -10.78
CA LYS A 122 -17.15 8.26 -11.36
C LYS A 122 -17.05 6.92 -12.05
N VAL A 123 -15.98 6.64 -12.78
CA VAL A 123 -15.75 5.36 -13.48
C VAL A 123 -15.51 4.22 -12.49
N VAL A 124 -14.72 4.47 -11.43
CA VAL A 124 -14.35 3.44 -10.43
C VAL A 124 -15.48 3.17 -9.42
N SER A 125 -16.34 4.15 -9.15
CA SER A 125 -17.42 4.03 -8.13
C SER A 125 -18.29 2.77 -8.24
N PRO A 126 -18.70 2.29 -9.44
CA PRO A 126 -19.49 1.07 -9.57
C PRO A 126 -18.77 -0.22 -9.11
N LEU A 127 -17.44 -0.21 -9.02
CA LEU A 127 -16.65 -1.37 -8.56
C LEU A 127 -16.75 -1.58 -7.04
N GLY A 128 -17.33 -0.62 -6.31
CA GLY A 128 -17.53 -0.74 -4.86
C GLY A 128 -16.27 -0.61 -4.01
N LEU A 129 -15.12 -0.31 -4.61
CA LEU A 129 -13.85 -0.16 -3.91
C LEU A 129 -13.74 1.20 -3.20
N GLN A 130 -13.27 1.19 -1.96
CA GLN A 130 -12.96 2.40 -1.20
C GLN A 130 -11.60 2.98 -1.63
N GLU A 131 -11.58 4.25 -2.04
CA GLU A 131 -10.33 4.96 -2.34
C GLU A 131 -9.54 5.22 -1.05
N VAL A 132 -8.24 4.86 -1.06
CA VAL A 132 -7.31 5.08 0.06
C VAL A 132 -6.16 5.97 -0.40
N GLY A 133 -6.04 7.12 0.23
CA GLY A 133 -4.88 8.00 0.13
C GLY A 133 -3.86 7.71 1.24
N CYS A 134 -3.09 8.72 1.63
CA CYS A 134 -2.20 8.65 2.78
C CYS A 134 -2.06 10.02 3.46
N SER A 135 -1.68 10.01 4.72
CA SER A 135 -1.35 11.24 5.46
C SER A 135 0.13 11.62 5.31
N MET A 136 0.98 10.68 4.93
CA MET A 136 2.40 10.91 4.67
C MET A 136 2.98 9.83 3.77
N MET A 137 3.92 10.25 2.91
CA MET A 137 4.65 9.40 2.00
C MET A 137 6.09 9.92 1.91
N PRO A 138 7.08 9.23 2.46
CA PRO A 138 8.47 9.51 2.17
C PRO A 138 8.77 9.12 0.72
N TRP A 139 9.80 9.71 0.11
CA TRP A 139 10.31 9.26 -1.18
C TRP A 139 11.28 8.09 -0.99
N ASP A 140 10.78 6.97 -0.42
CA ASP A 140 11.58 5.82 -0.02
C ASP A 140 12.18 5.03 -1.20
N TRP A 141 11.68 5.27 -2.41
CA TRP A 141 12.30 4.79 -3.64
C TRP A 141 13.52 5.60 -4.09
N GLU A 142 13.75 6.79 -3.52
CA GLU A 142 14.83 7.73 -3.85
C GLU A 142 15.75 8.00 -2.66
N TRP A 143 15.16 8.13 -1.46
CA TRP A 143 15.89 8.50 -0.24
C TRP A 143 16.55 7.28 0.41
N ASP A 144 17.60 7.53 1.20
CA ASP A 144 18.13 6.52 2.11
C ASP A 144 17.14 6.17 3.24
N ALA A 145 17.40 5.05 3.90
CA ALA A 145 16.54 4.53 4.97
C ALA A 145 16.39 5.50 6.14
N ALA A 146 17.47 6.15 6.57
CA ALA A 146 17.45 7.05 7.72
C ALA A 146 16.62 8.30 7.45
N ARG A 147 16.73 8.89 6.25
CA ARG A 147 15.94 10.04 5.83
C ARG A 147 14.46 9.69 5.71
N SER A 148 14.14 8.56 5.08
CA SER A 148 12.76 8.08 4.94
C SER A 148 12.12 7.82 6.30
N ALA A 149 12.82 7.10 7.18
CA ALA A 149 12.35 6.83 8.53
C ALA A 149 12.15 8.12 9.34
N ALA A 150 13.12 9.04 9.34
CA ALA A 150 13.03 10.30 10.07
C ALA A 150 11.82 11.14 9.63
N PHE A 151 11.56 11.24 8.31
CA PHE A 151 10.41 11.94 7.77
C PHE A 151 9.08 11.41 8.33
N VAL A 152 8.93 10.07 8.38
CA VAL A 152 7.72 9.43 8.93
C VAL A 152 7.65 9.61 10.43
N ILE A 153 8.73 9.29 11.17
CA ILE A 153 8.77 9.30 12.64
C ILE A 153 8.45 10.69 13.23
N GLU A 154 8.92 11.76 12.60
CA GLU A 154 8.64 13.13 13.03
C GLU A 154 7.16 13.52 12.91
N ARG A 155 6.43 12.91 11.98
CA ARG A 155 5.04 13.25 11.64
C ARG A 155 4.02 12.25 12.15
N LEU A 156 4.49 11.10 12.64
CA LEU A 156 3.68 9.96 13.02
C LEU A 156 2.72 10.29 14.16
N GLN A 157 1.43 10.05 13.94
CA GLN A 157 0.35 10.26 14.90
C GLN A 157 -0.62 9.07 14.83
N ARG A 158 -1.40 8.85 15.89
CA ARG A 158 -2.52 7.90 15.82
C ARG A 158 -3.44 8.22 14.65
N GLY A 159 -3.96 7.20 13.99
CA GLY A 159 -4.81 7.36 12.83
C GLY A 159 -4.11 7.73 11.52
N SER A 160 -2.78 7.92 11.54
CA SER A 160 -2.00 8.13 10.32
C SER A 160 -2.11 6.95 9.37
N ILE A 161 -2.08 7.23 8.07
CA ILE A 161 -1.88 6.26 7.00
C ILE A 161 -0.54 6.59 6.33
N VAL A 162 0.43 5.70 6.49
CA VAL A 162 1.77 5.84 5.92
C VAL A 162 1.83 5.06 4.61
N CYS A 163 2.24 5.71 3.52
CA CYS A 163 2.49 5.06 2.24
C CYS A 163 3.99 4.87 2.04
N MET A 164 4.41 3.64 1.84
CA MET A 164 5.76 3.23 1.45
C MET A 164 5.67 2.25 0.28
N HIS A 165 6.79 1.69 -0.19
CA HIS A 165 6.79 0.85 -1.38
C HIS A 165 7.54 -0.45 -1.11
N ASP A 166 6.88 -1.58 -1.34
CA ASP A 166 7.48 -2.91 -1.33
C ASP A 166 7.84 -3.40 -2.74
N GLY A 167 7.41 -2.69 -3.79
CA GLY A 167 7.66 -3.04 -5.18
C GLY A 167 8.20 -1.90 -6.02
N ARG A 168 8.34 -2.18 -7.32
CA ARG A 168 8.70 -1.21 -8.37
C ARG A 168 7.72 -1.35 -9.52
N PRO A 169 7.01 -0.27 -9.89
CA PRO A 169 6.11 -0.34 -11.01
C PRO A 169 6.89 -0.48 -12.34
N PRO A 170 6.34 -1.18 -13.34
CA PRO A 170 7.04 -1.46 -14.60
C PRO A 170 7.37 -0.21 -15.41
N ASN A 171 6.67 0.90 -15.14
CA ASN A 171 6.86 2.18 -15.80
C ASN A 171 7.74 3.16 -14.99
N GLU A 172 8.38 2.70 -13.92
CA GLU A 172 9.30 3.53 -13.13
C GLU A 172 10.57 3.80 -13.93
N PRO A 173 10.97 5.06 -14.18
CA PRO A 173 12.20 5.38 -14.86
C PRO A 173 13.42 4.84 -14.11
N ALA A 174 14.33 4.16 -14.85
CA ALA A 174 15.48 3.49 -14.26
C ALA A 174 16.48 4.44 -13.58
N ASP A 175 16.45 5.71 -13.94
CA ASP A 175 17.33 6.78 -13.46
C ASP A 175 16.77 7.57 -12.26
N LEU A 176 15.49 7.35 -11.90
CA LEU A 176 14.82 8.12 -10.85
C LEU A 176 14.71 7.40 -9.51
N SER A 177 15.13 6.15 -9.41
CA SER A 177 14.97 5.39 -8.17
C SER A 177 16.08 4.39 -7.93
N ALA A 178 16.25 4.01 -6.66
CA ALA A 178 17.09 2.89 -6.29
C ALA A 178 16.63 1.60 -7.00
N PRO A 179 17.58 0.75 -7.46
CA PRO A 179 17.24 -0.49 -8.15
C PRO A 179 16.56 -1.52 -7.25
N THR A 180 16.62 -1.32 -5.92
CA THR A 180 16.09 -2.21 -4.89
C THR A 180 15.23 -1.44 -3.89
N ARG A 181 14.44 -2.15 -3.06
CA ARG A 181 13.70 -1.58 -1.92
C ARG A 181 14.35 -1.91 -0.57
N GLU A 182 15.64 -2.26 -0.55
CA GLU A 182 16.38 -2.51 0.69
C GLU A 182 16.35 -1.29 1.64
N ALA A 183 16.45 -0.08 1.09
CA ALA A 183 16.33 1.15 1.88
C ALA A 183 14.93 1.31 2.46
N SER A 184 13.87 0.96 1.73
CA SER A 184 12.49 0.95 2.21
C SER A 184 12.32 -0.06 3.34
N VAL A 185 12.81 -1.29 3.19
CA VAL A 185 12.78 -2.33 4.25
C VAL A 185 13.48 -1.84 5.52
N ALA A 186 14.69 -1.28 5.38
CA ALA A 186 15.43 -0.75 6.53
C ALA A 186 14.70 0.43 7.20
N ALA A 187 14.08 1.32 6.41
CA ALA A 187 13.27 2.42 6.95
C ALA A 187 12.04 1.91 7.71
N VAL A 188 11.36 0.87 7.20
CA VAL A 188 10.21 0.22 7.88
C VAL A 188 10.63 -0.31 9.24
N GLY A 189 11.77 -0.99 9.36
CA GLY A 189 12.29 -1.45 10.66
C GLY A 189 12.48 -0.30 11.67
N MET A 190 13.08 0.81 11.23
CA MET A 190 13.26 2.00 12.08
C MET A 190 11.93 2.63 12.50
N ILE A 191 10.93 2.65 11.60
CA ILE A 191 9.59 3.18 11.85
C ILE A 191 8.87 2.30 12.89
N LEU A 192 8.89 0.98 12.71
CA LEU A 192 8.26 0.02 13.62
C LEU A 192 8.86 0.09 15.02
N ASP A 193 10.18 0.19 15.13
CA ASP A 193 10.86 0.44 16.39
C ASP A 193 10.39 1.73 17.08
N ALA A 194 10.23 2.80 16.32
CA ALA A 194 9.76 4.07 16.85
C ALA A 194 8.27 4.02 17.24
N MET A 195 7.44 3.29 16.49
CA MET A 195 6.04 3.02 16.84
C MET A 195 5.95 2.27 18.16
N SER A 196 6.71 1.18 18.33
CA SER A 196 6.75 0.39 19.57
C SER A 196 7.15 1.25 20.77
N ARG A 197 8.18 2.08 20.65
CA ARG A 197 8.61 3.01 21.73
C ARG A 197 7.54 4.03 22.10
N ARG A 198 6.60 4.36 21.20
CA ARG A 198 5.49 5.30 21.42
C ARG A 198 4.18 4.61 21.81
N GLY A 199 4.17 3.29 21.92
CA GLY A 199 2.96 2.50 22.16
C GLY A 199 1.98 2.49 20.99
N LEU A 200 2.44 2.82 19.77
CA LEU A 200 1.64 2.77 18.54
C LEU A 200 1.74 1.38 17.92
N ARG A 201 0.63 0.83 17.46
CA ARG A 201 0.57 -0.48 16.80
C ARG A 201 0.34 -0.33 15.29
N PRO A 202 1.12 -1.01 14.43
CA PRO A 202 0.87 -1.06 13.00
C PRO A 202 -0.35 -1.95 12.70
N VAL A 203 -1.26 -1.45 11.85
CA VAL A 203 -2.54 -2.11 11.52
C VAL A 203 -2.84 -2.02 10.03
N THR A 204 -3.79 -2.85 9.56
CA THR A 204 -4.38 -2.75 8.22
C THR A 204 -5.32 -1.54 8.10
N ILE A 205 -5.73 -1.19 6.89
CA ILE A 205 -6.78 -0.19 6.64
C ILE A 205 -8.12 -0.65 7.25
N SER A 206 -8.47 -1.93 7.14
CA SER A 206 -9.70 -2.46 7.77
C SER A 206 -9.67 -2.33 9.29
N GLU A 207 -8.57 -2.66 9.94
CA GLU A 207 -8.40 -2.51 11.39
C GLU A 207 -8.45 -1.04 11.81
N LEU A 208 -7.80 -0.13 11.04
CA LEU A 208 -7.87 1.31 11.30
C LEU A 208 -9.31 1.84 11.26
N LEU A 209 -10.13 1.36 10.33
CA LEU A 209 -11.54 1.76 10.23
C LEU A 209 -12.39 1.26 11.40
N LEU A 210 -12.02 0.17 12.04
CA LEU A 210 -12.68 -0.40 13.21
C LEU A 210 -12.18 0.20 14.53
N ALA A 211 -11.06 0.93 14.54
CA ALA A 211 -10.48 1.57 15.71
C ALA A 211 -11.42 2.63 16.29
N ARG A 212 -11.36 2.81 17.61
CA ARG A 212 -12.29 3.66 18.42
C ARG A 212 -11.61 4.91 18.94
#